data_72d8a71406d2165725c70de154e102b4
#
_entry.id   72d8a71406d2165725c70de154e102b4
#
_cell.length_a   1.000
_cell.length_b   1.000
_cell.length_c   1.000
_cell.angle_alpha   90.00
_cell.angle_beta   90.00
_cell.angle_gamma   90.00
#
_symmetry.space_group_name_H-M   'P 1'
#
loop_
_entity.id
_entity.type
_entity.pdbx_description
1 polymer ?
#
loop_
_entity_poly.entity_id
_entity_poly.type
_entity_poly.pdbx_seq_one_letter_code
_entity_poly.pdbx_strand_id
1 'polypeptide(L)'
;MINGKYLYETHLHTTEASKCSDTPGREYISRYRDLGYDGIFVTDHFYHGNTIVDRSLPWPDFVHQFCSGYYHAREEGEKQGFPVFFGWEENFRGDEFLIYGLDDQFMLAHPEMLQWTRAEQYRAVREAGGCVVQAHPFRARYYISDIWLSPYFVDAIEGVNTTNEDHWNTLAMRYGESLDLPITAGSDNHHVNLMCPDNLAGVLLDHPLTSSADYVRVILDRQPIGLYLPHPVPPYTPDVVPDKTVYWLDRDGTPIRGKTTA
;
A
#
# COMPACT_ATOMS: atom_id res chain seq x y z
N MET A 1 3.72 -21.29 -2.96
CA MET A 1 3.26 -21.08 -4.38
C MET A 1 1.82 -21.54 -4.57
N ILE A 2 0.98 -20.73 -5.17
CA ILE A 2 -0.43 -21.06 -5.52
C ILE A 2 -0.53 -21.16 -7.04
N ASN A 3 -0.94 -22.30 -7.57
CA ASN A 3 -1.09 -22.55 -9.01
C ASN A 3 0.19 -22.20 -9.84
N GLY A 4 1.37 -22.46 -9.28
CA GLY A 4 2.65 -22.16 -9.92
C GLY A 4 3.11 -20.70 -9.83
N LYS A 5 2.39 -19.86 -9.08
CA LYS A 5 2.71 -18.44 -8.84
C LYS A 5 3.13 -18.21 -7.40
N TYR A 6 3.90 -17.15 -7.19
CA TYR A 6 4.37 -16.68 -5.89
C TYR A 6 3.40 -15.66 -5.31
N LEU A 7 2.98 -15.82 -4.05
CA LEU A 7 2.01 -14.98 -3.37
C LEU A 7 2.70 -14.02 -2.40
N TYR A 8 2.40 -12.72 -2.54
CA TYR A 8 2.94 -11.68 -1.67
C TYR A 8 1.85 -10.82 -1.05
N GLU A 9 1.97 -10.58 0.28
CA GLU A 9 1.24 -9.50 0.93
C GLU A 9 1.93 -8.17 0.61
N THR A 10 1.17 -7.19 0.15
CA THR A 10 1.73 -5.89 -0.26
C THR A 10 1.33 -4.73 0.66
N HIS A 11 0.43 -4.95 1.63
CA HIS A 11 -0.06 -3.90 2.50
C HIS A 11 -0.24 -4.39 3.95
N LEU A 12 0.69 -4.03 4.83
CA LEU A 12 0.80 -4.57 6.19
C LEU A 12 1.33 -3.51 7.16
N HIS A 13 0.75 -3.46 8.36
CA HIS A 13 1.13 -2.52 9.42
C HIS A 13 1.63 -3.21 10.66
N THR A 14 2.62 -2.60 11.32
CA THR A 14 3.24 -3.11 12.55
C THR A 14 3.02 -2.18 13.74
N THR A 15 2.99 -2.73 14.95
CA THR A 15 2.80 -1.95 16.18
C THR A 15 3.96 -1.01 16.48
N GLU A 16 5.13 -1.25 15.85
CA GLU A 16 6.32 -0.43 16.04
C GLU A 16 6.17 0.97 15.42
N ALA A 17 5.41 1.09 14.33
CA ALA A 17 5.28 2.35 13.62
C ALA A 17 3.84 2.79 13.38
N SER A 18 2.87 1.89 13.28
CA SER A 18 1.46 2.20 13.04
C SER A 18 0.62 2.10 14.30
N LYS A 19 0.02 3.20 14.72
CA LYS A 19 -0.76 3.31 15.96
C LYS A 19 -2.01 2.39 15.99
N CYS A 20 -2.53 2.02 14.84
CA CYS A 20 -3.70 1.16 14.70
C CYS A 20 -3.36 -0.34 14.71
N SER A 21 -2.08 -0.71 14.61
CA SER A 21 -1.66 -2.11 14.69
C SER A 21 -1.39 -2.54 16.14
N ASP A 22 -1.72 -3.79 16.47
CA ASP A 22 -1.39 -4.44 17.75
C ASP A 22 -0.33 -5.53 17.59
N THR A 23 0.19 -5.72 16.38
CA THR A 23 1.06 -6.84 16.04
C THR A 23 2.48 -6.37 15.73
N PRO A 24 3.49 -6.84 16.51
CA PRO A 24 4.89 -6.64 16.17
C PRO A 24 5.26 -7.27 14.83
N GLY A 25 6.12 -6.59 14.05
CA GLY A 25 6.49 -7.04 12.72
C GLY A 25 6.98 -8.50 12.66
N ARG A 26 7.74 -8.96 13.67
CA ARG A 26 8.25 -10.32 13.79
C ARG A 26 7.16 -11.40 13.87
N GLU A 27 5.99 -11.07 14.43
CA GLU A 27 4.93 -12.06 14.68
C GLU A 27 4.17 -12.44 13.41
N TYR A 28 4.24 -11.63 12.36
CA TYR A 28 3.63 -11.93 11.08
C TYR A 28 4.32 -13.07 10.31
N ILE A 29 5.62 -13.29 10.53
CA ILE A 29 6.44 -14.12 9.66
C ILE A 29 5.95 -15.56 9.59
N SER A 30 5.84 -16.23 10.74
CA SER A 30 5.35 -17.61 10.78
C SER A 30 3.93 -17.71 10.26
N ARG A 31 3.09 -16.72 10.58
CA ARG A 31 1.68 -16.75 10.21
C ARG A 31 1.47 -16.63 8.70
N TYR A 32 2.12 -15.68 8.02
CA TYR A 32 2.04 -15.55 6.56
C TYR A 32 2.65 -16.76 5.84
N ARG A 33 3.81 -17.26 6.32
CA ARG A 33 4.40 -18.48 5.79
C ARG A 33 3.45 -19.67 5.89
N ASP A 34 2.81 -19.89 7.05
CA ASP A 34 1.90 -21.01 7.29
C ASP A 34 0.60 -20.88 6.46
N LEU A 35 0.23 -19.68 6.07
CA LEU A 35 -0.87 -19.38 5.15
C LEU A 35 -0.48 -19.47 3.67
N GLY A 36 0.78 -19.81 3.36
CA GLY A 36 1.25 -20.09 2.01
C GLY A 36 1.73 -18.86 1.24
N TYR A 37 1.97 -17.74 1.90
CA TYR A 37 2.64 -16.59 1.28
C TYR A 37 4.13 -16.87 1.07
N ASP A 38 4.68 -16.28 0.03
CA ASP A 38 6.09 -16.37 -0.34
C ASP A 38 6.91 -15.14 0.10
N GLY A 39 6.27 -14.14 0.69
CA GLY A 39 6.87 -12.95 1.29
C GLY A 39 5.85 -11.86 1.62
N ILE A 40 6.32 -10.85 2.33
CA ILE A 40 5.49 -9.70 2.75
C ILE A 40 6.22 -8.37 2.54
N PHE A 41 5.44 -7.30 2.32
CA PHE A 41 5.91 -5.92 2.42
C PHE A 41 5.40 -5.31 3.73
N VAL A 42 6.30 -4.72 4.51
CA VAL A 42 5.92 -3.90 5.66
C VAL A 42 5.75 -2.47 5.16
N THR A 43 4.54 -1.92 5.34
CA THR A 43 4.13 -0.62 4.76
C THR A 43 3.49 0.28 5.81
N ASP A 44 4.14 0.46 6.93
CA ASP A 44 3.63 1.24 8.04
C ASP A 44 3.22 2.67 7.66
N HIS A 45 2.27 3.23 8.40
CA HIS A 45 1.84 4.62 8.26
C HIS A 45 2.97 5.59 8.57
N PHE A 46 3.32 6.40 7.56
CA PHE A 46 4.39 7.37 7.66
C PHE A 46 3.96 8.65 8.39
N TYR A 47 4.77 9.69 8.33
CA TYR A 47 4.73 10.90 9.14
C TYR A 47 3.36 11.60 9.20
N HIS A 48 2.66 11.73 8.08
CA HIS A 48 1.33 12.38 8.03
C HIS A 48 0.17 11.40 8.24
N GLY A 49 0.44 10.09 8.26
CA GLY A 49 -0.53 9.04 8.54
C GLY A 49 -0.73 8.76 10.02
N ASN A 50 -1.30 7.62 10.33
CA ASN A 50 -1.60 7.17 11.70
C ASN A 50 -0.37 6.53 12.38
N THR A 51 0.79 7.21 12.31
CA THR A 51 2.01 6.72 12.97
C THR A 51 1.97 6.89 14.48
N ILE A 52 2.61 5.96 15.22
CA ILE A 52 2.86 6.06 16.66
C ILE A 52 4.22 6.73 16.95
N VAL A 53 5.08 6.84 15.95
CA VAL A 53 6.42 7.42 16.11
C VAL A 53 6.31 8.89 16.48
N ASP A 54 7.07 9.30 17.48
CA ASP A 54 7.08 10.68 17.96
C ASP A 54 7.65 11.63 16.91
N ARG A 55 6.80 12.51 16.40
CA ARG A 55 7.15 13.51 15.35
C ARG A 55 8.07 14.62 15.86
N SER A 56 8.35 14.69 17.16
CA SER A 56 9.30 15.65 17.74
C SER A 56 10.75 15.18 17.71
N LEU A 57 10.97 13.91 17.37
CA LEU A 57 12.32 13.35 17.25
C LEU A 57 13.13 14.05 16.15
N PRO A 58 14.47 14.14 16.31
CA PRO A 58 15.34 14.46 15.18
C PRO A 58 15.07 13.52 14.00
N TRP A 59 15.16 14.04 12.78
CA TRP A 59 14.79 13.28 11.58
C TRP A 59 15.42 11.88 11.47
N PRO A 60 16.74 11.71 11.71
CA PRO A 60 17.34 10.38 11.65
C PRO A 60 16.75 9.40 12.69
N ASP A 61 16.43 9.89 13.89
CA ASP A 61 15.87 9.09 14.95
C ASP A 61 14.42 8.69 14.64
N PHE A 62 13.64 9.63 14.06
CA PHE A 62 12.31 9.35 13.54
C PHE A 62 12.34 8.24 12.48
N VAL A 63 13.19 8.36 11.46
CA VAL A 63 13.31 7.37 10.39
C VAL A 63 13.73 6.02 10.94
N HIS A 64 14.71 5.99 11.83
CA HIS A 64 15.17 4.74 12.44
C HIS A 64 14.06 4.04 13.24
N GLN A 65 13.32 4.80 14.06
CA GLN A 65 12.20 4.25 14.82
C GLN A 65 11.07 3.82 13.89
N PHE A 66 10.76 4.58 12.85
CA PHE A 66 9.75 4.26 11.85
C PHE A 66 10.05 2.92 11.16
N CYS A 67 11.28 2.68 10.77
CA CYS A 67 11.69 1.45 10.09
C CYS A 67 11.84 0.24 11.03
N SER A 68 11.67 0.40 12.35
CA SER A 68 11.94 -0.69 13.31
C SER A 68 11.05 -1.91 13.12
N GLY A 69 9.78 -1.74 12.76
CA GLY A 69 8.85 -2.83 12.45
C GLY A 69 9.35 -3.69 11.29
N TYR A 70 9.77 -3.04 10.20
CA TYR A 70 10.41 -3.72 9.08
C TYR A 70 11.68 -4.46 9.49
N TYR A 71 12.55 -3.84 10.27
CA TYR A 71 13.81 -4.49 10.69
C TYR A 71 13.55 -5.72 11.54
N HIS A 72 12.60 -5.66 12.49
CA HIS A 72 12.23 -6.80 13.31
C HIS A 72 11.59 -7.93 12.47
N ALA A 73 10.72 -7.57 11.53
CA ALA A 73 10.13 -8.54 10.61
C ALA A 73 11.19 -9.20 9.72
N ARG A 74 12.13 -8.39 9.16
CA ARG A 74 13.20 -8.89 8.30
C ARG A 74 14.15 -9.82 9.05
N GLU A 75 14.59 -9.45 10.26
CA GLU A 75 15.45 -10.29 11.09
C GLU A 75 14.81 -11.67 11.37
N GLU A 76 13.51 -11.67 11.67
CA GLU A 76 12.79 -12.92 11.89
C GLU A 76 12.57 -13.69 10.59
N GLY A 77 12.30 -12.99 9.48
CA GLY A 77 12.18 -13.57 8.15
C GLY A 77 13.48 -14.27 7.70
N GLU A 78 14.64 -13.65 7.92
CA GLU A 78 15.95 -14.23 7.62
C GLU A 78 16.17 -15.54 8.37
N LYS A 79 15.79 -15.62 9.66
CA LYS A 79 15.87 -16.87 10.46
C LYS A 79 14.99 -17.99 9.91
N GLN A 80 13.86 -17.63 9.32
CA GLN A 80 12.86 -18.59 8.83
C GLN A 80 12.94 -18.82 7.31
N GLY A 81 13.86 -18.16 6.59
CA GLY A 81 13.95 -18.21 5.14
C GLY A 81 12.72 -17.63 4.43
N PHE A 82 12.09 -16.61 5.03
CA PHE A 82 10.89 -15.96 4.53
C PHE A 82 11.20 -14.50 4.15
N PRO A 83 11.04 -14.10 2.88
CA PRO A 83 11.35 -12.75 2.40
C PRO A 83 10.47 -11.68 3.02
N VAL A 84 11.10 -10.58 3.47
CA VAL A 84 10.44 -9.38 3.96
C VAL A 84 11.00 -8.18 3.24
N PHE A 85 10.11 -7.37 2.67
CA PHE A 85 10.45 -6.20 1.88
C PHE A 85 9.97 -4.93 2.57
N PHE A 86 10.68 -3.83 2.30
CA PHE A 86 10.33 -2.51 2.80
C PHE A 86 9.46 -1.76 1.81
N GLY A 87 8.46 -1.08 2.34
CA GLY A 87 7.68 -0.02 1.76
C GLY A 87 7.17 0.90 2.85
N TRP A 88 6.35 1.88 2.51
CA TRP A 88 5.62 2.67 3.49
C TRP A 88 4.32 3.21 2.92
N GLU A 89 3.39 3.55 3.80
CA GLU A 89 2.15 4.20 3.43
C GLU A 89 2.18 5.68 3.79
N GLU A 90 2.14 6.52 2.77
CA GLU A 90 2.14 7.97 2.89
C GLU A 90 0.71 8.52 2.81
N ASN A 91 0.40 9.52 3.63
CA ASN A 91 -0.91 10.16 3.66
C ASN A 91 -0.89 11.56 3.05
N PHE A 92 -1.80 11.82 2.13
CA PHE A 92 -2.06 13.14 1.56
C PHE A 92 -3.55 13.47 1.69
N ARG A 93 -3.89 14.37 2.61
CA ARG A 93 -5.28 14.85 2.81
C ARG A 93 -6.31 13.76 3.14
N GLY A 94 -5.85 12.64 3.69
CA GLY A 94 -6.72 11.51 4.01
C GLY A 94 -6.71 10.37 2.99
N ASP A 95 -6.14 10.59 1.79
CA ASP A 95 -5.85 9.50 0.86
C ASP A 95 -4.41 9.00 1.06
N GLU A 96 -4.19 7.73 0.81
CA GLU A 96 -2.98 7.03 1.18
C GLU A 96 -2.33 6.39 -0.04
N PHE A 97 -0.99 6.29 0.01
CA PHE A 97 -0.17 5.84 -1.11
C PHE A 97 0.94 4.93 -0.59
N LEU A 98 1.02 3.74 -1.17
CA LEU A 98 2.07 2.78 -0.90
C LEU A 98 3.29 3.07 -1.78
N ILE A 99 4.44 3.18 -1.15
CA ILE A 99 5.70 3.46 -1.82
C ILE A 99 6.58 2.22 -1.71
N TYR A 100 7.15 1.79 -2.85
CA TYR A 100 8.02 0.62 -2.93
C TYR A 100 9.31 0.91 -3.68
N GLY A 101 10.33 0.06 -3.44
CA GLY A 101 11.60 0.09 -4.17
C GLY A 101 12.66 0.99 -3.58
N LEU A 102 12.33 1.73 -2.54
CA LEU A 102 13.25 2.62 -1.82
C LEU A 102 13.46 2.08 -0.39
N ASP A 103 14.40 2.66 0.32
CA ASP A 103 14.80 2.25 1.68
C ASP A 103 14.89 3.44 2.65
N ASP A 104 15.34 3.18 3.85
CA ASP A 104 15.57 4.19 4.88
C ASP A 104 16.63 5.22 4.48
N GLN A 105 17.59 4.87 3.62
CA GLN A 105 18.60 5.81 3.14
C GLN A 105 17.97 6.90 2.28
N PHE A 106 16.97 6.56 1.47
CA PHE A 106 16.18 7.55 0.74
C PHE A 106 15.49 8.52 1.71
N MET A 107 14.83 8.01 2.75
CA MET A 107 14.18 8.84 3.76
C MET A 107 15.18 9.75 4.49
N LEU A 108 16.32 9.19 4.92
CA LEU A 108 17.36 9.94 5.61
C LEU A 108 17.94 11.07 4.76
N ALA A 109 18.06 10.86 3.45
CA ALA A 109 18.57 11.85 2.51
C ALA A 109 17.58 12.97 2.20
N HIS A 110 16.28 12.78 2.47
CA HIS A 110 15.20 13.68 2.04
C HIS A 110 14.28 14.14 3.20
N PRO A 111 14.80 14.85 4.22
CA PRO A 111 13.95 15.37 5.30
C PRO A 111 12.86 16.35 4.80
N GLU A 112 13.07 16.98 3.64
CA GLU A 112 12.11 17.86 2.97
C GLU A 112 10.88 17.11 2.43
N MET A 113 10.90 15.78 2.38
CA MET A 113 9.74 14.99 1.91
C MET A 113 8.46 15.23 2.73
N LEU A 114 8.61 15.69 3.96
CA LEU A 114 7.49 16.10 4.82
C LEU A 114 6.69 17.29 4.29
N GLN A 115 7.23 18.03 3.32
CA GLN A 115 6.60 19.20 2.73
C GLN A 115 6.25 19.02 1.25
N TRP A 116 6.58 17.86 0.68
CA TRP A 116 6.29 17.60 -0.72
C TRP A 116 4.78 17.58 -1.00
N THR A 117 4.43 18.15 -2.11
CA THR A 117 3.12 17.90 -2.74
C THR A 117 3.08 16.47 -3.30
N ARG A 118 1.90 15.98 -3.63
CA ARG A 118 1.75 14.65 -4.27
C ARG A 118 2.62 14.52 -5.53
N ALA A 119 2.65 15.59 -6.36
CA ALA A 119 3.43 15.62 -7.59
C ALA A 119 4.95 15.59 -7.34
N GLU A 120 5.43 16.32 -6.32
CA GLU A 120 6.85 16.34 -5.94
C GLU A 120 7.28 14.98 -5.39
N GLN A 121 6.48 14.39 -4.50
CA GLN A 121 6.78 13.07 -3.97
C GLN A 121 6.81 12.02 -5.10
N TYR A 122 5.80 12.00 -5.98
CA TYR A 122 5.77 11.06 -7.09
C TYR A 122 7.03 11.17 -7.96
N ARG A 123 7.43 12.40 -8.30
CA ARG A 123 8.64 12.64 -9.09
C ARG A 123 9.91 12.15 -8.37
N ALA A 124 10.08 12.51 -7.10
CA ALA A 124 11.25 12.11 -6.32
C ALA A 124 11.36 10.59 -6.17
N VAL A 125 10.24 9.91 -5.88
CA VAL A 125 10.17 8.45 -5.79
C VAL A 125 10.54 7.80 -7.12
N ARG A 126 10.00 8.31 -8.24
CA ARG A 126 10.26 7.78 -9.58
C ARG A 126 11.72 8.01 -10.02
N GLU A 127 12.28 9.17 -9.76
CA GLU A 127 13.69 9.50 -10.05
C GLU A 127 14.66 8.64 -9.26
N ALA A 128 14.28 8.26 -8.05
CA ALA A 128 15.07 7.35 -7.20
C ALA A 128 14.87 5.86 -7.53
N GLY A 129 14.03 5.52 -8.50
CA GLY A 129 13.80 4.14 -8.96
C GLY A 129 12.68 3.40 -8.21
N GLY A 130 11.88 4.09 -7.42
CA GLY A 130 10.70 3.54 -6.75
C GLY A 130 9.42 3.61 -7.60
N CYS A 131 8.33 3.11 -7.05
CA CYS A 131 6.98 3.25 -7.60
C CYS A 131 5.96 3.61 -6.52
N VAL A 132 4.81 4.13 -6.97
CA VAL A 132 3.72 4.60 -6.13
C VAL A 132 2.43 3.88 -6.49
N VAL A 133 1.77 3.29 -5.51
CA VAL A 133 0.44 2.68 -5.65
C VAL A 133 -0.55 3.48 -4.83
N GLN A 134 -1.68 3.91 -5.40
CA GLN A 134 -2.75 4.51 -4.59
C GLN A 134 -3.42 3.41 -3.78
N ALA A 135 -3.30 3.50 -2.46
CA ALA A 135 -3.90 2.56 -1.54
C ALA A 135 -5.42 2.77 -1.48
N HIS A 136 -6.17 1.68 -1.43
CA HIS A 136 -7.63 1.66 -1.19
C HIS A 136 -8.40 2.92 -1.62
N PRO A 137 -8.25 3.41 -2.86
CA PRO A 137 -9.00 4.57 -3.33
C PRO A 137 -10.50 4.30 -3.20
N PHE A 138 -11.29 5.34 -2.92
CA PHE A 138 -12.71 5.26 -2.60
C PHE A 138 -13.06 4.77 -1.19
N ARG A 139 -12.10 4.42 -0.33
CA ARG A 139 -12.39 4.20 1.09
C ARG A 139 -13.09 5.44 1.68
N ALA A 140 -14.24 5.24 2.32
CA ALA A 140 -15.07 6.34 2.78
C ALA A 140 -15.42 6.22 4.28
N ARG A 141 -14.45 5.86 5.11
CA ARG A 141 -14.63 5.76 6.56
C ARG A 141 -15.08 7.10 7.15
N TYR A 142 -15.67 7.08 8.35
CA TYR A 142 -16.28 8.24 8.99
C TYR A 142 -15.32 9.45 9.17
N TYR A 143 -14.03 9.21 9.29
CA TYR A 143 -12.99 10.24 9.46
C TYR A 143 -12.47 10.82 8.14
N ILE A 144 -12.84 10.25 7.00
CA ILE A 144 -12.49 10.75 5.67
C ILE A 144 -13.60 11.70 5.23
N SER A 145 -13.28 12.95 4.94
CA SER A 145 -14.26 13.95 4.51
C SER A 145 -14.60 13.82 3.02
N ASP A 146 -13.59 13.68 2.20
CA ASP A 146 -13.68 13.64 0.75
C ASP A 146 -12.67 12.60 0.20
N ILE A 147 -12.96 12.04 -0.96
CA ILE A 147 -12.07 11.11 -1.67
C ILE A 147 -11.17 11.91 -2.61
N TRP A 148 -9.86 11.65 -2.56
CA TRP A 148 -8.89 12.30 -3.43
C TRP A 148 -8.19 11.28 -4.32
N LEU A 149 -8.32 11.42 -5.64
CA LEU A 149 -7.70 10.55 -6.62
C LEU A 149 -6.51 11.26 -7.28
N SER A 150 -5.47 10.51 -7.56
CA SER A 150 -4.21 11.04 -8.12
C SER A 150 -3.80 10.34 -9.42
N PRO A 151 -4.62 10.39 -10.49
CA PRO A 151 -4.43 9.58 -11.69
C PRO A 151 -3.11 9.82 -12.44
N TYR A 152 -2.46 10.97 -12.20
CA TYR A 152 -1.21 11.33 -12.86
C TYR A 152 0.04 11.16 -11.98
N PHE A 153 -0.16 10.74 -10.73
CA PHE A 153 0.92 10.65 -9.74
C PHE A 153 0.96 9.29 -9.06
N VAL A 154 0.58 8.25 -9.79
CA VAL A 154 0.63 6.84 -9.36
C VAL A 154 1.02 5.94 -10.52
N ASP A 155 1.58 4.79 -10.21
CA ASP A 155 2.02 3.77 -11.17
C ASP A 155 1.07 2.55 -11.18
N ALA A 156 0.32 2.36 -10.10
CA ALA A 156 -0.67 1.29 -9.95
C ALA A 156 -1.77 1.70 -8.96
N ILE A 157 -2.83 0.90 -8.92
CA ILE A 157 -3.97 1.08 -8.01
C ILE A 157 -4.12 -0.19 -7.15
N GLU A 158 -4.25 -0.03 -5.84
CA GLU A 158 -4.74 -1.10 -4.98
C GLU A 158 -6.24 -1.24 -5.21
N GLY A 159 -6.59 -2.13 -6.13
CA GLY A 159 -7.99 -2.36 -6.53
C GLY A 159 -8.78 -3.14 -5.51
N VAL A 160 -8.10 -3.94 -4.68
CA VAL A 160 -8.72 -4.70 -3.59
C VAL A 160 -7.92 -4.54 -2.32
N ASN A 161 -8.63 -4.13 -1.28
CA ASN A 161 -8.14 -4.09 0.10
C ASN A 161 -9.17 -4.80 0.98
N THR A 162 -8.75 -5.78 1.78
CA THR A 162 -9.71 -6.63 2.52
C THR A 162 -10.37 -5.94 3.70
N THR A 163 -9.90 -4.76 4.09
CA THR A 163 -10.55 -3.94 5.11
C THR A 163 -11.60 -2.99 4.54
N ASN A 164 -11.76 -2.96 3.22
CA ASN A 164 -12.74 -2.15 2.52
C ASN A 164 -14.12 -2.83 2.44
N GLU A 165 -15.16 -2.01 2.28
CA GLU A 165 -16.45 -2.48 1.78
C GLU A 165 -16.34 -2.88 0.29
N ASP A 166 -17.11 -3.88 -0.11
CA ASP A 166 -17.07 -4.43 -1.48
C ASP A 166 -17.25 -3.38 -2.58
N HIS A 167 -18.15 -2.42 -2.37
CA HIS A 167 -18.41 -1.38 -3.38
C HIS A 167 -17.24 -0.38 -3.52
N TRP A 168 -16.43 -0.17 -2.47
CA TRP A 168 -15.20 0.64 -2.59
C TRP A 168 -14.15 -0.09 -3.44
N ASN A 169 -13.99 -1.40 -3.24
CA ASN A 169 -13.12 -2.22 -4.07
C ASN A 169 -13.62 -2.26 -5.53
N THR A 170 -14.94 -2.35 -5.75
CA THR A 170 -15.53 -2.27 -7.10
C THR A 170 -15.17 -0.97 -7.79
N LEU A 171 -15.27 0.17 -7.09
CA LEU A 171 -14.89 1.49 -7.61
C LEU A 171 -13.38 1.58 -7.87
N ALA A 172 -12.55 1.06 -6.97
CA ALA A 172 -11.10 1.05 -7.10
C ALA A 172 -10.63 0.23 -8.31
N MET A 173 -11.19 -0.97 -8.50
CA MET A 173 -10.96 -1.80 -9.68
C MET A 173 -11.32 -1.05 -10.96
N ARG A 174 -12.54 -0.46 -11.01
CA ARG A 174 -13.00 0.31 -12.16
C ARG A 174 -12.12 1.53 -12.46
N TYR A 175 -11.64 2.19 -11.42
CA TYR A 175 -10.72 3.32 -11.53
C TYR A 175 -9.40 2.90 -12.17
N GLY A 176 -8.75 1.84 -11.66
CA GLY A 176 -7.51 1.30 -12.22
C GLY A 176 -7.67 0.88 -13.69
N GLU A 177 -8.75 0.15 -14.02
CA GLU A 177 -9.08 -0.22 -15.39
C GLU A 177 -9.24 0.98 -16.32
N SER A 178 -9.93 2.04 -15.85
CA SER A 178 -10.18 3.25 -16.65
C SER A 178 -8.91 4.03 -16.96
N LEU A 179 -7.88 3.89 -16.16
CA LEU A 179 -6.57 4.51 -16.33
C LEU A 179 -5.58 3.61 -17.09
N ASP A 180 -5.96 2.38 -17.39
CA ASP A 180 -5.06 1.35 -17.91
C ASP A 180 -3.81 1.19 -17.04
N LEU A 181 -3.97 1.20 -15.71
CA LEU A 181 -2.90 0.99 -14.75
C LEU A 181 -2.89 -0.45 -14.20
N PRO A 182 -1.72 -0.98 -13.81
CA PRO A 182 -1.65 -2.22 -13.04
C PRO A 182 -2.54 -2.15 -11.79
N ILE A 183 -3.19 -3.27 -11.48
CA ILE A 183 -4.03 -3.41 -10.31
C ILE A 183 -3.36 -4.37 -9.33
N THR A 184 -3.29 -3.98 -8.07
CA THR A 184 -2.74 -4.77 -6.97
C THR A 184 -3.82 -5.10 -5.95
N ALA A 185 -3.50 -5.94 -4.98
CA ALA A 185 -4.36 -6.25 -3.85
C ALA A 185 -3.52 -6.42 -2.58
N GLY A 186 -4.03 -5.94 -1.46
CA GLY A 186 -3.40 -6.09 -0.14
C GLY A 186 -4.43 -6.32 0.97
N SER A 187 -3.97 -6.82 2.11
CA SER A 187 -4.86 -7.07 3.24
C SER A 187 -5.03 -5.86 4.13
N ASP A 188 -4.08 -4.92 4.13
CA ASP A 188 -4.04 -3.81 5.09
C ASP A 188 -4.13 -4.35 6.53
N ASN A 189 -3.29 -5.36 6.79
CA ASN A 189 -3.38 -6.15 8.00
C ASN A 189 -2.75 -5.42 9.18
N HIS A 190 -3.47 -5.41 10.29
CA HIS A 190 -3.06 -4.78 11.54
C HIS A 190 -3.02 -5.77 12.73
N HIS A 191 -3.56 -6.99 12.55
CA HIS A 191 -3.88 -7.91 13.65
C HIS A 191 -3.60 -9.37 13.27
N VAL A 192 -2.46 -9.91 13.70
CA VAL A 192 -2.07 -11.30 13.39
C VAL A 192 -3.09 -12.31 13.90
N ASN A 193 -3.71 -12.04 15.05
CA ASN A 193 -4.69 -12.93 15.68
C ASN A 193 -6.03 -13.00 14.93
N LEU A 194 -6.29 -12.03 14.05
CA LEU A 194 -7.51 -12.00 13.23
C LEU A 194 -7.29 -12.57 11.84
N MET A 195 -6.06 -12.92 11.48
CA MET A 195 -5.73 -13.44 10.15
C MET A 195 -6.39 -14.79 9.88
N CYS A 196 -7.14 -14.84 8.81
CA CYS A 196 -7.70 -16.07 8.24
C CYS A 196 -7.76 -15.94 6.71
N PRO A 197 -7.89 -17.05 5.96
CA PRO A 197 -7.95 -16.98 4.49
C PRO A 197 -9.07 -16.07 3.95
N ASP A 198 -10.13 -15.86 4.71
CA ASP A 198 -11.29 -15.07 4.29
C ASP A 198 -11.10 -13.55 4.42
N ASN A 199 -9.99 -13.10 5.02
CA ASN A 199 -9.68 -11.67 5.18
C ASN A 199 -8.26 -11.30 4.72
N LEU A 200 -7.66 -12.12 3.87
CA LEU A 200 -6.34 -11.88 3.31
C LEU A 200 -6.41 -11.75 1.79
N ALA A 201 -5.64 -10.81 1.28
CA ALA A 201 -5.44 -10.62 -0.15
C ALA A 201 -3.94 -10.52 -0.46
N GLY A 202 -3.60 -10.42 -1.73
CA GLY A 202 -2.22 -10.24 -2.16
C GLY A 202 -2.07 -10.32 -3.67
N VAL A 203 -0.84 -10.23 -4.12
CA VAL A 203 -0.50 -10.35 -5.54
C VAL A 203 0.13 -11.70 -5.83
N LEU A 204 -0.21 -12.26 -6.99
CA LEU A 204 0.34 -13.52 -7.52
C LEU A 204 1.26 -13.19 -8.70
N LEU A 205 2.54 -13.52 -8.57
CA LEU A 205 3.58 -13.21 -9.54
C LEU A 205 4.16 -14.51 -10.16
N ASP A 206 4.62 -14.41 -11.41
CA ASP A 206 5.21 -15.55 -12.13
C ASP A 206 6.63 -15.88 -11.66
N HIS A 207 7.30 -14.93 -11.01
CA HIS A 207 8.68 -15.08 -10.53
C HIS A 207 8.79 -14.69 -9.05
N PRO A 208 9.73 -15.29 -8.30
CA PRO A 208 9.98 -14.89 -6.92
C PRO A 208 10.61 -13.50 -6.87
N LEU A 209 10.20 -12.71 -5.87
CA LEU A 209 10.86 -11.45 -5.57
C LEU A 209 12.13 -11.72 -4.75
N THR A 210 13.22 -11.04 -5.10
CA THR A 210 14.49 -11.04 -4.35
C THR A 210 14.76 -9.69 -3.69
N SER A 211 14.03 -8.65 -4.11
CA SER A 211 14.14 -7.29 -3.59
C SER A 211 12.82 -6.53 -3.80
N SER A 212 12.64 -5.41 -3.08
CA SER A 212 11.54 -4.48 -3.34
C SER A 212 11.61 -3.89 -4.76
N ALA A 213 12.82 -3.72 -5.32
CA ALA A 213 13.03 -3.26 -6.70
C ALA A 213 12.50 -4.25 -7.75
N ASP A 214 12.43 -5.57 -7.45
CA ASP A 214 11.81 -6.54 -8.35
C ASP A 214 10.31 -6.25 -8.49
N TYR A 215 9.63 -5.95 -7.38
CA TYR A 215 8.22 -5.58 -7.41
C TYR A 215 7.97 -4.28 -8.18
N VAL A 216 8.87 -3.30 -8.02
CA VAL A 216 8.82 -2.07 -8.83
C VAL A 216 8.87 -2.40 -10.32
N ARG A 217 9.78 -3.30 -10.75
CA ARG A 217 9.85 -3.74 -12.16
C ARG A 217 8.57 -4.42 -12.61
N VAL A 218 7.96 -5.27 -11.77
CA VAL A 218 6.66 -5.88 -12.10
C VAL A 218 5.63 -4.81 -12.43
N ILE A 219 5.51 -3.77 -11.62
CA ILE A 219 4.55 -2.67 -11.82
C ILE A 219 4.91 -1.85 -13.06
N LEU A 220 6.15 -1.36 -13.16
CA LEU A 220 6.55 -0.40 -14.19
C LEU A 220 6.65 -1.00 -15.59
N ASP A 221 7.08 -2.26 -15.67
CA ASP A 221 7.17 -3.01 -16.93
C ASP A 221 5.81 -3.65 -17.29
N ARG A 222 4.78 -3.41 -16.48
CA ARG A 222 3.44 -3.98 -16.67
C ARG A 222 3.44 -5.50 -16.82
N GLN A 223 4.25 -6.16 -16.00
CA GLN A 223 4.28 -7.62 -15.98
C GLN A 223 2.94 -8.15 -15.44
N PRO A 224 2.54 -9.38 -15.78
CA PRO A 224 1.28 -9.95 -15.29
C PRO A 224 1.22 -10.03 -13.78
N ILE A 225 0.18 -9.43 -13.19
CA ILE A 225 -0.15 -9.51 -11.77
C ILE A 225 -1.48 -10.25 -11.65
N GLY A 226 -1.47 -11.43 -11.00
CA GLY A 226 -2.69 -12.08 -10.56
C GLY A 226 -3.09 -11.53 -9.19
N LEU A 227 -4.37 -11.56 -8.87
CA LEU A 227 -4.87 -11.18 -7.55
C LEU A 227 -5.25 -12.43 -6.77
N TYR A 228 -4.76 -12.54 -5.54
CA TYR A 228 -5.25 -13.48 -4.55
C TYR A 228 -6.30 -12.76 -3.70
N LEU A 229 -7.53 -13.23 -3.72
CA LEU A 229 -8.67 -12.57 -3.11
C LEU A 229 -9.46 -13.56 -2.25
N PRO A 230 -10.00 -13.14 -1.10
CA PRO A 230 -10.83 -14.00 -0.25
C PRO A 230 -12.18 -14.34 -0.93
N HIS A 231 -12.71 -13.40 -1.72
CA HIS A 231 -13.93 -13.58 -2.53
C HIS A 231 -13.86 -12.67 -3.77
N PRO A 232 -14.62 -12.99 -4.83
CA PRO A 232 -14.65 -12.14 -6.02
C PRO A 232 -15.18 -10.74 -5.72
N VAL A 233 -14.55 -9.73 -6.33
CA VAL A 233 -15.05 -8.35 -6.27
C VAL A 233 -16.34 -8.24 -7.08
N PRO A 234 -17.42 -7.66 -6.54
CA PRO A 234 -18.64 -7.44 -7.29
C PRO A 234 -18.41 -6.63 -8.57
N PRO A 235 -19.10 -6.92 -9.67
CA PRO A 235 -18.95 -6.17 -10.90
C PRO A 235 -19.46 -4.73 -10.74
N TYR A 236 -18.83 -3.80 -11.44
CA TYR A 236 -19.30 -2.43 -11.51
C TYR A 236 -20.66 -2.34 -12.21
N THR A 237 -21.61 -1.64 -11.57
CA THR A 237 -22.90 -1.29 -12.14
C THR A 237 -23.14 0.23 -11.95
N PRO A 238 -24.04 0.89 -12.72
CA PRO A 238 -24.26 2.34 -12.63
C PRO A 238 -24.74 2.86 -11.27
N ASP A 239 -25.27 2.00 -10.42
CA ASP A 239 -25.71 2.31 -9.07
C ASP A 239 -24.59 2.22 -8.02
N VAL A 240 -23.43 1.68 -8.38
CA VAL A 240 -22.24 1.72 -7.53
C VAL A 240 -21.60 3.10 -7.65
N VAL A 241 -21.79 3.91 -6.63
CA VAL A 241 -21.33 5.30 -6.60
C VAL A 241 -20.46 5.56 -5.36
N PRO A 242 -19.55 6.55 -5.40
CA PRO A 242 -18.75 6.91 -4.24
C PRO A 242 -19.62 7.46 -3.09
N ASP A 243 -19.31 7.06 -1.85
CA ASP A 243 -20.00 7.50 -0.63
C ASP A 243 -19.66 8.96 -0.25
N LYS A 244 -18.62 9.52 -0.81
CA LYS A 244 -18.11 10.86 -0.53
C LYS A 244 -17.92 11.65 -1.82
N THR A 245 -17.76 12.96 -1.67
CA THR A 245 -17.36 13.80 -2.81
C THR A 245 -15.99 13.36 -3.30
N VAL A 246 -15.86 13.21 -4.61
CA VAL A 246 -14.59 12.85 -5.24
C VAL A 246 -13.92 14.08 -5.83
N TYR A 247 -12.66 14.27 -5.51
CA TYR A 247 -11.74 15.17 -6.15
C TYR A 247 -10.62 14.39 -6.82
N TRP A 248 -10.05 14.89 -7.89
CA TRP A 248 -8.81 14.35 -8.44
C TRP A 248 -7.82 15.49 -8.70
N LEU A 249 -6.55 15.14 -8.67
CA LEU A 249 -5.48 16.04 -9.03
C LEU A 249 -5.27 15.96 -10.56
N ASP A 250 -5.28 17.11 -11.23
CA ASP A 250 -4.89 17.18 -12.63
C ASP A 250 -3.36 17.05 -12.82
N ARG A 251 -2.87 17.18 -14.05
CA ARG A 251 -1.45 17.05 -14.39
C ARG A 251 -0.54 18.08 -13.69
N ASP A 252 -1.11 19.20 -13.29
CA ASP A 252 -0.41 20.27 -12.56
C ASP A 252 -0.56 20.14 -11.04
N GLY A 253 -1.26 19.09 -10.57
CA GLY A 253 -1.55 18.87 -9.15
C GLY A 253 -2.68 19.76 -8.62
N THR A 254 -3.47 20.40 -9.50
CA THR A 254 -4.61 21.22 -9.12
C THR A 254 -5.83 20.34 -8.86
N PRO A 255 -6.54 20.56 -7.72
CA PRO A 255 -7.75 19.81 -7.41
C PRO A 255 -8.90 20.12 -8.37
N ILE A 256 -9.50 19.09 -8.94
CA ILE A 256 -10.72 19.17 -9.73
C ILE A 256 -11.81 18.35 -9.03
N ARG A 257 -12.95 18.98 -8.77
CA ARG A 257 -14.11 18.28 -8.22
C ARG A 257 -14.75 17.38 -9.26
N GLY A 258 -14.92 16.10 -8.92
CA GLY A 258 -15.67 15.14 -9.73
C GLY A 258 -17.13 15.56 -9.85
N LYS A 259 -17.72 15.34 -11.01
CA LYS A 259 -19.18 15.44 -11.13
C LYS A 259 -19.75 14.21 -10.40
N THR A 260 -20.42 14.42 -9.28
CA THR A 260 -21.37 13.45 -8.75
C THR A 260 -22.49 13.37 -9.78
N THR A 261 -22.52 12.33 -10.60
CA THR A 261 -23.75 11.99 -11.33
C THR A 261 -24.74 11.52 -10.28
N ALA A 262 -25.70 12.40 -9.94
CA ALA A 262 -26.90 12.00 -9.24
C ALA A 262 -27.72 11.07 -10.11
#